data_f2cf31e889d79c6be7b0cab838fddff5
#
_entry.id   f2cf31e889d79c6be7b0cab838fddff5
#
_cell.length_a   1.000
_cell.length_b   1.000
_cell.length_c   1.000
_cell.angle_alpha   90.00
_cell.angle_beta   90.00
_cell.angle_gamma   90.00
#
_symmetry.space_group_name_H-M   'P 1'
#
loop_
_entity.id
_entity.type
_entity.pdbx_description
1 polymer ?
#
loop_
_entity_poly.entity_id
_entity_poly.type
_entity_poly.pdbx_seq_one_letter_code
_entity_poly.pdbx_strand_id
1 'polypeptide(L)'
;MKALVKSQRAPGIWLENVPEPKVGPNDVLIRIRKTAICGTDMHIYQWDSWAQRTIPVPMHVGHEYCGEIIEIGSEVQGFAVGDRVSGEGHITCGYCRNCRAGRRHLCRNTVGVGVNRPGCFAEYLSIPAFNAFKLTDSITDEIASILDPFGNATHTALSFNLVGEDVLITGAGPIGIMAVAIARHVGARHVVITDVNDYRLELARKMGATRAINVTRESLDDTMKSLGMVEGFDVGLEMSGNPRAFRDLLRTMHHGGSVALLGIPPDETAIDWNEVIFKGLVIKGIYGREMFETWYKMAAMLQSGLDISPIITHRYPLSEFREGFEVMRSGQSGKVILDWAA
;
A
#
# COMPACT_ATOMS: atom_id res chain seq x y z
N MET A 1 -3.08 -19.15 -20.37
CA MET A 1 -3.85 -18.19 -19.58
C MET A 1 -3.68 -16.76 -20.09
N LYS A 2 -4.67 -15.88 -19.89
CA LYS A 2 -4.52 -14.44 -20.16
C LYS A 2 -3.71 -13.77 -19.05
N ALA A 3 -2.85 -12.81 -19.41
CA ALA A 3 -2.10 -12.01 -18.46
C ALA A 3 -1.82 -10.59 -19.02
N LEU A 4 -1.68 -9.60 -18.14
CA LEU A 4 -1.13 -8.30 -18.49
C LEU A 4 0.39 -8.38 -18.36
N VAL A 5 1.07 -8.21 -19.49
CA VAL A 5 2.50 -8.47 -19.63
C VAL A 5 3.24 -7.19 -20.01
N LYS A 6 4.33 -6.91 -19.33
CA LYS A 6 5.36 -6.00 -19.81
C LYS A 6 6.23 -6.73 -20.82
N SER A 7 5.78 -6.83 -22.05
CA SER A 7 6.46 -7.59 -23.11
C SER A 7 7.50 -6.78 -23.88
N GLN A 8 7.47 -5.45 -23.78
CA GLN A 8 8.37 -4.54 -24.49
C GLN A 8 9.01 -3.51 -23.55
N ARG A 9 10.22 -3.10 -23.86
CA ARG A 9 10.95 -2.01 -23.17
C ARG A 9 10.48 -0.63 -23.64
N ALA A 10 9.16 -0.37 -23.53
CA ALA A 10 8.49 0.85 -23.98
C ALA A 10 7.28 1.14 -23.08
N PRO A 11 6.74 2.37 -23.02
CA PRO A 11 5.49 2.66 -22.33
C PRO A 11 4.35 1.73 -22.75
N GLY A 12 3.52 1.29 -21.80
CA GLY A 12 2.40 0.37 -22.00
C GLY A 12 2.57 -0.97 -21.30
N ILE A 13 1.46 -1.70 -21.22
CA ILE A 13 1.33 -3.09 -20.76
C ILE A 13 0.36 -3.76 -21.72
N TRP A 14 0.57 -5.04 -22.02
CA TRP A 14 -0.17 -5.74 -23.07
C TRP A 14 -0.90 -6.96 -22.53
N LEU A 15 -2.15 -7.16 -22.96
CA LEU A 15 -2.90 -8.38 -22.68
C LEU A 15 -2.43 -9.48 -23.66
N GLU A 16 -1.87 -10.55 -23.13
CA GLU A 16 -1.27 -11.65 -23.90
C GLU A 16 -1.72 -13.01 -23.37
N ASN A 17 -1.61 -14.02 -24.21
CA ASN A 17 -1.73 -15.42 -23.79
C ASN A 17 -0.36 -15.95 -23.42
N VAL A 18 -0.23 -16.47 -22.22
CA VAL A 18 1.01 -16.96 -21.64
C VAL A 18 0.81 -18.38 -21.07
N PRO A 19 1.87 -19.16 -20.88
CA PRO A 19 1.76 -20.45 -20.19
C PRO A 19 1.21 -20.30 -18.78
N GLU A 20 0.46 -21.29 -18.31
CA GLU A 20 0.04 -21.35 -16.91
C GLU A 20 1.23 -21.62 -15.99
N PRO A 21 1.24 -21.05 -14.76
CA PRO A 21 2.31 -21.29 -13.81
C PRO A 21 2.28 -22.73 -13.30
N LYS A 22 3.46 -23.30 -13.04
CA LYS A 22 3.60 -24.61 -12.40
C LYS A 22 3.54 -24.45 -10.89
N VAL A 23 2.92 -25.42 -10.21
CA VAL A 23 2.84 -25.47 -8.75
C VAL A 23 4.04 -26.23 -8.21
N GLY A 24 4.83 -25.58 -7.37
CA GLY A 24 5.91 -26.21 -6.62
C GLY A 24 5.40 -26.95 -5.38
N PRO A 25 6.23 -27.79 -4.73
CA PRO A 25 5.80 -28.56 -3.56
C PRO A 25 5.25 -27.70 -2.40
N ASN A 26 5.74 -26.48 -2.24
CA ASN A 26 5.36 -25.55 -1.19
C ASN A 26 4.48 -24.39 -1.69
N ASP A 27 3.99 -24.45 -2.93
CA ASP A 27 3.25 -23.36 -3.55
C ASP A 27 1.74 -23.64 -3.56
N VAL A 28 0.97 -22.59 -3.67
CA VAL A 28 -0.46 -22.63 -3.98
C VAL A 28 -0.71 -21.98 -5.33
N LEU A 29 -1.63 -22.54 -6.12
CA LEU A 29 -2.14 -21.94 -7.35
C LEU A 29 -3.45 -21.24 -7.05
N ILE A 30 -3.49 -19.96 -7.34
CA ILE A 30 -4.62 -19.09 -7.06
C ILE A 30 -5.25 -18.69 -8.40
N ARG A 31 -6.55 -18.95 -8.56
CA ARG A 31 -7.36 -18.35 -9.60
C ARG A 31 -7.72 -16.94 -9.17
N ILE A 32 -7.22 -15.95 -9.89
CA ILE A 32 -7.44 -14.54 -9.58
C ILE A 32 -8.89 -14.16 -9.88
N ARG A 33 -9.51 -13.43 -8.96
CA ARG A 33 -10.85 -12.87 -9.09
C ARG A 33 -10.81 -11.36 -9.30
N LYS A 34 -10.08 -10.66 -8.44
CA LYS A 34 -9.93 -9.20 -8.51
C LYS A 34 -8.48 -8.81 -8.24
N THR A 35 -8.05 -7.76 -8.93
CA THR A 35 -6.76 -7.12 -8.68
C THR A 35 -6.94 -5.61 -8.57
N ALA A 36 -5.96 -4.92 -7.99
CA ALA A 36 -5.98 -3.48 -7.92
C ALA A 36 -4.69 -2.88 -8.50
N ILE A 37 -4.81 -1.74 -9.17
CA ILE A 37 -3.67 -1.04 -9.76
C ILE A 37 -2.93 -0.26 -8.66
N CYS A 38 -1.61 -0.43 -8.60
CA CYS A 38 -0.69 0.25 -7.69
C CYS A 38 0.10 1.36 -8.40
N GLY A 39 0.70 2.26 -7.61
CA GLY A 39 1.68 3.24 -8.11
C GLY A 39 2.88 2.58 -8.80
N THR A 40 3.33 1.44 -8.27
CA THR A 40 4.39 0.62 -8.89
C THR A 40 4.02 0.16 -10.31
N ASP A 41 2.76 -0.24 -10.52
CA ASP A 41 2.28 -0.63 -11.85
C ASP A 41 2.25 0.56 -12.82
N MET A 42 1.99 1.78 -12.31
CA MET A 42 2.07 3.02 -13.11
C MET A 42 3.51 3.33 -13.54
N HIS A 43 4.52 3.14 -12.68
CA HIS A 43 5.93 3.26 -13.05
C HIS A 43 6.28 2.28 -14.18
N ILE A 44 5.80 1.02 -14.08
CA ILE A 44 5.99 -0.01 -15.12
C ILE A 44 5.25 0.37 -16.41
N TYR A 45 4.01 0.85 -16.30
CA TYR A 45 3.21 1.30 -17.45
C TYR A 45 3.87 2.46 -18.18
N GLN A 46 4.35 3.46 -17.46
CA GLN A 46 5.03 4.63 -18.01
C GLN A 46 6.46 4.34 -18.49
N TRP A 47 7.04 3.23 -18.05
CA TRP A 47 8.40 2.80 -18.37
C TRP A 47 9.45 3.83 -17.98
N ASP A 48 9.34 4.36 -16.79
CA ASP A 48 10.27 5.36 -16.26
C ASP A 48 11.66 4.79 -15.92
N SER A 49 12.55 5.63 -15.43
CA SER A 49 13.93 5.26 -15.14
C SER A 49 14.07 4.14 -14.09
N TRP A 50 13.14 4.07 -13.13
CA TRP A 50 13.11 2.99 -12.15
C TRP A 50 12.69 1.67 -12.80
N ALA A 51 11.60 1.68 -13.57
CA ALA A 51 11.10 0.49 -14.27
C ALA A 51 12.16 -0.06 -15.24
N GLN A 52 12.84 0.83 -15.98
CA GLN A 52 13.89 0.45 -16.94
C GLN A 52 15.06 -0.30 -16.28
N ARG A 53 15.42 0.06 -15.05
CA ARG A 53 16.53 -0.58 -14.30
C ARG A 53 16.09 -1.83 -13.55
N THR A 54 14.81 -1.94 -13.19
CA THR A 54 14.34 -2.92 -12.19
C THR A 54 13.55 -4.07 -12.82
N ILE A 55 12.74 -3.79 -13.84
CA ILE A 55 11.78 -4.76 -14.38
C ILE A 55 12.41 -5.60 -15.48
N PRO A 56 12.51 -6.92 -15.32
CA PRO A 56 12.87 -7.80 -16.41
C PRO A 56 11.75 -7.85 -17.45
N VAL A 57 12.10 -7.95 -18.72
CA VAL A 57 11.14 -8.04 -19.83
C VAL A 57 11.40 -9.34 -20.57
N PRO A 58 10.38 -10.22 -20.76
CA PRO A 58 8.98 -10.04 -20.41
C PRO A 58 8.68 -10.28 -18.93
N MET A 59 7.60 -9.63 -18.39
CA MET A 59 7.16 -9.79 -17.00
C MET A 59 5.64 -9.68 -16.89
N HIS A 60 5.00 -10.61 -16.19
CA HIS A 60 3.61 -10.45 -15.75
C HIS A 60 3.60 -9.46 -14.57
N VAL A 61 2.82 -8.40 -14.66
CA VAL A 61 2.78 -7.33 -13.67
C VAL A 61 1.71 -7.56 -12.59
N GLY A 62 1.63 -6.65 -11.62
CA GLY A 62 0.61 -6.67 -10.56
C GLY A 62 1.01 -7.46 -9.31
N HIS A 63 0.60 -6.97 -8.15
CA HIS A 63 0.91 -7.56 -6.83
C HIS A 63 -0.21 -7.38 -5.80
N GLU A 64 -1.29 -6.71 -6.15
CA GLU A 64 -2.48 -6.51 -5.33
C GLU A 64 -3.62 -7.38 -5.86
N TYR A 65 -4.08 -8.37 -5.08
CA TYR A 65 -5.03 -9.36 -5.58
C TYR A 65 -5.92 -10.00 -4.52
N CYS A 66 -7.01 -10.58 -4.99
CA CYS A 66 -7.83 -11.56 -4.31
C CYS A 66 -8.16 -12.70 -5.27
N GLY A 67 -8.19 -13.92 -4.76
CA GLY A 67 -8.54 -15.10 -5.55
C GLY A 67 -8.91 -16.31 -4.70
N GLU A 68 -9.02 -17.45 -5.37
CA GLU A 68 -9.36 -18.75 -4.78
C GLU A 68 -8.27 -19.77 -5.11
N ILE A 69 -7.83 -20.52 -4.11
CA ILE A 69 -6.87 -21.63 -4.32
C ILE A 69 -7.56 -22.74 -5.11
N ILE A 70 -6.94 -23.13 -6.24
CA ILE A 70 -7.42 -24.20 -7.10
C ILE A 70 -6.50 -25.43 -7.12
N GLU A 71 -5.26 -25.28 -6.66
CA GLU A 71 -4.29 -26.37 -6.53
C GLU A 71 -3.33 -26.04 -5.39
N ILE A 72 -2.87 -27.08 -4.67
CA ILE A 72 -1.88 -26.97 -3.60
C ILE A 72 -0.73 -27.94 -3.82
N GLY A 73 0.49 -27.51 -3.54
CA GLY A 73 1.68 -28.36 -3.58
C GLY A 73 1.68 -29.44 -2.50
N SER A 74 2.45 -30.50 -2.72
CA SER A 74 2.46 -31.70 -1.86
C SER A 74 2.87 -31.45 -0.39
N GLU A 75 3.63 -30.39 -0.14
CA GLU A 75 4.14 -30.03 1.20
C GLU A 75 3.33 -28.90 1.86
N VAL A 76 2.27 -28.40 1.20
CA VAL A 76 1.45 -27.30 1.72
C VAL A 76 0.59 -27.76 2.88
N GLN A 77 0.60 -26.99 3.97
CA GLN A 77 -0.24 -27.19 5.14
C GLN A 77 -1.05 -25.92 5.45
N GLY A 78 -2.23 -26.10 6.05
CA GLY A 78 -3.07 -24.98 6.50
C GLY A 78 -3.96 -24.36 5.41
N PHE A 79 -3.86 -24.83 4.17
CA PHE A 79 -4.69 -24.40 3.05
C PHE A 79 -5.38 -25.59 2.38
N ALA A 80 -6.54 -25.32 1.77
CA ALA A 80 -7.29 -26.25 0.96
C ALA A 80 -7.74 -25.62 -0.36
N VAL A 81 -8.00 -26.43 -1.37
CA VAL A 81 -8.69 -26.00 -2.59
C VAL A 81 -10.05 -25.42 -2.23
N GLY A 82 -10.38 -24.25 -2.79
CA GLY A 82 -11.58 -23.47 -2.46
C GLY A 82 -11.35 -22.37 -1.41
N ASP A 83 -10.20 -22.33 -0.73
CA ASP A 83 -9.90 -21.25 0.20
C ASP A 83 -9.77 -19.92 -0.55
N ARG A 84 -10.49 -18.89 -0.05
CA ARG A 84 -10.33 -17.52 -0.52
C ARG A 84 -9.09 -16.89 0.11
N VAL A 85 -8.24 -16.30 -0.72
CA VAL A 85 -6.97 -15.74 -0.27
C VAL A 85 -6.64 -14.40 -0.93
N SER A 86 -5.91 -13.58 -0.20
CA SER A 86 -5.00 -12.57 -0.71
C SER A 86 -3.58 -12.98 -0.32
N GLY A 87 -2.59 -12.10 -0.41
CA GLY A 87 -1.27 -12.51 0.06
C GLY A 87 -0.19 -11.43 -0.04
N GLU A 88 0.91 -11.75 0.62
CA GLU A 88 2.09 -10.90 0.73
C GLU A 88 2.93 -10.95 -0.56
N GLY A 89 3.05 -9.81 -1.22
CA GLY A 89 3.81 -9.69 -2.47
C GLY A 89 5.34 -9.78 -2.30
N HIS A 90 5.87 -9.69 -1.08
CA HIS A 90 7.29 -9.81 -0.79
C HIS A 90 7.64 -11.25 -0.42
N ILE A 91 8.27 -11.98 -1.34
CA ILE A 91 8.74 -13.34 -1.08
C ILE A 91 10.13 -13.26 -0.48
N THR A 92 10.28 -13.85 0.70
CA THR A 92 11.49 -13.74 1.53
C THR A 92 12.33 -15.01 1.46
N CYS A 93 13.66 -14.86 1.64
CA CYS A 93 14.58 -16.00 1.51
C CYS A 93 14.51 -17.01 2.67
N GLY A 94 13.92 -16.66 3.81
CA GLY A 94 13.78 -17.54 4.98
C GLY A 94 15.05 -17.72 5.84
N TYR A 95 16.25 -17.50 5.31
CA TYR A 95 17.53 -17.86 5.98
C TYR A 95 18.42 -16.68 6.38
N CYS A 96 18.18 -15.46 5.90
CA CYS A 96 18.98 -14.31 6.31
C CYS A 96 18.70 -13.95 7.79
N ARG A 97 19.56 -13.09 8.38
CA ARG A 97 19.44 -12.67 9.78
C ARG A 97 18.03 -12.17 10.12
N ASN A 98 17.47 -11.28 9.30
CA ASN A 98 16.14 -10.71 9.54
C ASN A 98 15.03 -11.75 9.46
N CYS A 99 15.07 -12.65 8.46
CA CYS A 99 14.09 -13.74 8.34
C CYS A 99 14.13 -14.67 9.56
N ARG A 100 15.33 -15.07 10.00
CA ARG A 100 15.50 -15.94 11.17
C ARG A 100 15.12 -15.27 12.49
N ALA A 101 15.21 -13.93 12.55
CA ALA A 101 14.82 -13.12 13.71
C ALA A 101 13.34 -12.70 13.68
N GLY A 102 12.50 -13.28 12.81
CA GLY A 102 11.08 -12.96 12.71
C GLY A 102 10.75 -11.65 11.97
N ARG A 103 11.77 -10.91 11.52
CA ARG A 103 11.59 -9.62 10.79
C ARG A 103 11.67 -9.83 9.29
N ARG A 104 10.79 -10.69 8.76
CA ARG A 104 10.82 -11.11 7.35
C ARG A 104 10.61 -9.97 6.37
N HIS A 105 9.78 -8.98 6.69
CA HIS A 105 9.60 -7.77 5.86
C HIS A 105 10.91 -7.00 5.59
N LEU A 106 11.94 -7.18 6.44
CA LEU A 106 13.28 -6.62 6.26
C LEU A 106 14.27 -7.62 5.64
N CYS A 107 13.77 -8.61 4.90
CA CYS A 107 14.62 -9.57 4.20
C CYS A 107 15.51 -8.85 3.17
N ARG A 108 16.85 -9.06 3.27
CA ARG A 108 17.80 -8.46 2.31
C ARG A 108 17.75 -9.07 0.90
N ASN A 109 17.08 -10.22 0.75
CA ASN A 109 16.97 -10.95 -0.51
C ASN A 109 15.49 -11.07 -0.93
N THR A 110 14.69 -10.03 -0.68
CA THR A 110 13.28 -10.01 -1.07
C THR A 110 13.12 -10.08 -2.58
N VAL A 111 12.17 -10.91 -3.04
CA VAL A 111 11.74 -10.99 -4.44
C VAL A 111 10.29 -10.53 -4.51
N GLY A 112 10.03 -9.46 -5.28
CA GLY A 112 8.69 -8.87 -5.42
C GLY A 112 7.86 -9.56 -6.49
N VAL A 113 6.63 -9.97 -6.14
CA VAL A 113 5.60 -10.41 -7.08
C VAL A 113 5.25 -9.23 -8.00
N GLY A 114 5.17 -9.46 -9.32
CA GLY A 114 4.91 -8.41 -10.31
C GLY A 114 6.08 -7.44 -10.58
N VAL A 115 7.23 -7.67 -9.92
CA VAL A 115 8.45 -6.83 -10.06
C VAL A 115 9.66 -7.68 -10.49
N ASN A 116 9.98 -8.72 -9.72
CA ASN A 116 11.14 -9.59 -9.98
C ASN A 116 10.73 -11.03 -10.31
N ARG A 117 9.45 -11.36 -10.15
CA ARG A 117 8.83 -12.63 -10.56
C ARG A 117 7.41 -12.36 -11.06
N PRO A 118 6.82 -13.31 -11.82
CA PRO A 118 5.47 -13.17 -12.38
C PRO A 118 4.44 -12.70 -11.33
N GLY A 119 3.65 -11.70 -11.70
CA GLY A 119 2.65 -11.05 -10.88
C GLY A 119 1.22 -11.55 -11.07
N CYS A 120 0.31 -10.89 -10.40
CA CYS A 120 -1.09 -11.30 -10.27
C CYS A 120 -2.04 -10.74 -11.34
N PHE A 121 -1.58 -9.88 -12.23
CA PHE A 121 -2.43 -9.47 -13.36
C PHE A 121 -2.46 -10.59 -14.42
N ALA A 122 -3.01 -11.72 -14.02
CA ALA A 122 -3.14 -12.95 -14.79
C ALA A 122 -4.33 -13.76 -14.27
N GLU A 123 -4.85 -14.71 -15.08
CA GLU A 123 -5.93 -15.60 -14.63
C GLU A 123 -5.50 -16.48 -13.44
N TYR A 124 -4.20 -16.85 -13.40
CA TYR A 124 -3.63 -17.68 -12.32
C TYR A 124 -2.32 -17.11 -11.80
N LEU A 125 -2.11 -17.25 -10.49
CA LEU A 125 -0.89 -16.87 -9.78
C LEU A 125 -0.40 -18.04 -8.93
N SER A 126 0.88 -18.43 -9.07
CA SER A 126 1.54 -19.39 -8.17
C SER A 126 2.47 -18.65 -7.22
N ILE A 127 2.26 -18.82 -5.91
CA ILE A 127 3.11 -18.25 -4.85
C ILE A 127 3.39 -19.30 -3.77
N PRO A 128 4.48 -19.13 -2.98
CA PRO A 128 4.67 -19.94 -1.78
C PRO A 128 3.46 -19.83 -0.85
N ALA A 129 2.98 -20.95 -0.34
CA ALA A 129 1.85 -21.00 0.60
C ALA A 129 2.08 -20.09 1.82
N PHE A 130 3.33 -19.95 2.27
CA PHE A 130 3.71 -19.02 3.33
C PHE A 130 3.28 -17.56 3.03
N ASN A 131 3.22 -17.16 1.76
CA ASN A 131 2.84 -15.80 1.36
C ASN A 131 1.33 -15.62 1.21
N ALA A 132 0.55 -16.70 1.14
CA ALA A 132 -0.90 -16.62 1.08
C ALA A 132 -1.50 -16.25 2.46
N PHE A 133 -2.56 -15.45 2.45
CA PHE A 133 -3.33 -15.09 3.63
C PHE A 133 -4.79 -15.48 3.44
N LYS A 134 -5.28 -16.40 4.27
CA LYS A 134 -6.65 -16.90 4.20
C LYS A 134 -7.64 -15.83 4.67
N LEU A 135 -8.66 -15.58 3.87
CA LEU A 135 -9.68 -14.58 4.12
C LEU A 135 -10.86 -15.16 4.89
N THR A 136 -11.44 -14.34 5.76
CA THR A 136 -12.75 -14.63 6.35
C THR A 136 -13.88 -14.16 5.43
N ASP A 137 -15.08 -14.71 5.60
CA ASP A 137 -16.25 -14.36 4.76
C ASP A 137 -16.67 -12.90 4.90
N SER A 138 -16.32 -12.25 6.01
CA SER A 138 -16.61 -10.83 6.25
C SER A 138 -15.81 -9.86 5.37
N ILE A 139 -14.71 -10.31 4.75
CA ILE A 139 -13.88 -9.49 3.87
C ILE A 139 -14.27 -9.75 2.41
N THR A 140 -14.81 -8.74 1.73
CA THR A 140 -15.19 -8.85 0.31
C THR A 140 -13.98 -8.99 -0.60
N ASP A 141 -14.16 -9.52 -1.81
CA ASP A 141 -13.07 -9.68 -2.79
C ASP A 141 -12.44 -8.34 -3.18
N GLU A 142 -13.22 -7.26 -3.22
CA GLU A 142 -12.71 -5.91 -3.51
C GLU A 142 -11.79 -5.41 -2.39
N ILE A 143 -12.21 -5.52 -1.13
CA ILE A 143 -11.38 -5.15 0.02
C ILE A 143 -10.14 -6.05 0.09
N ALA A 144 -10.30 -7.34 -0.16
CA ALA A 144 -9.20 -8.29 -0.16
C ALA A 144 -8.14 -7.97 -1.22
N SER A 145 -8.56 -7.46 -2.38
CA SER A 145 -7.63 -7.08 -3.46
C SER A 145 -6.77 -5.86 -3.15
N ILE A 146 -7.13 -5.06 -2.13
CA ILE A 146 -6.37 -3.87 -1.71
C ILE A 146 -5.68 -4.04 -0.34
N LEU A 147 -5.59 -5.26 0.19
CA LEU A 147 -4.93 -5.51 1.48
C LEU A 147 -3.43 -5.18 1.45
N ASP A 148 -2.77 -5.28 0.30
CA ASP A 148 -1.37 -4.89 0.16
C ASP A 148 -1.15 -3.40 0.53
N PRO A 149 -1.75 -2.40 -0.14
CA PRO A 149 -1.59 -0.99 0.24
C PRO A 149 -2.27 -0.66 1.58
N PHE A 150 -3.34 -1.35 1.97
CA PHE A 150 -3.93 -1.19 3.29
C PHE A 150 -2.97 -1.65 4.38
N GLY A 151 -2.17 -2.68 4.13
CA GLY A 151 -1.11 -3.12 5.03
C GLY A 151 0.02 -2.10 5.16
N ASN A 152 0.40 -1.42 4.09
CA ASN A 152 1.37 -0.33 4.16
C ASN A 152 0.84 0.83 5.03
N ALA A 153 -0.44 1.20 4.87
CA ALA A 153 -1.11 2.19 5.71
C ALA A 153 -1.15 1.74 7.18
N THR A 154 -1.49 0.48 7.44
CA THR A 154 -1.57 -0.11 8.79
C THR A 154 -0.21 -0.16 9.48
N HIS A 155 0.84 -0.65 8.80
CA HIS A 155 2.19 -0.68 9.36
C HIS A 155 2.69 0.72 9.70
N THR A 156 2.42 1.69 8.82
CA THR A 156 2.84 3.08 9.03
C THR A 156 2.08 3.71 10.20
N ALA A 157 0.75 3.67 10.17
CA ALA A 157 -0.09 4.29 11.19
C ALA A 157 0.12 3.68 12.58
N LEU A 158 0.25 2.34 12.66
CA LEU A 158 0.41 1.65 13.95
C LEU A 158 1.88 1.48 14.39
N SER A 159 2.83 2.17 13.75
CA SER A 159 4.23 2.20 14.19
C SER A 159 4.44 2.94 15.49
N PHE A 160 3.50 3.82 15.84
CA PHE A 160 3.45 4.57 17.09
C PHE A 160 2.04 4.51 17.67
N ASN A 161 1.88 4.81 18.96
CA ASN A 161 0.57 4.93 19.57
C ASN A 161 -0.15 6.18 19.02
N LEU A 162 -1.40 6.04 18.59
CA LEU A 162 -2.20 7.13 18.05
C LEU A 162 -3.38 7.52 18.96
N VAL A 163 -3.63 6.75 20.04
CA VAL A 163 -4.80 6.98 20.91
C VAL A 163 -4.65 8.30 21.63
N GLY A 164 -5.56 9.23 21.37
CA GLY A 164 -5.56 10.57 21.96
C GLY A 164 -4.61 11.57 21.31
N GLU A 165 -3.79 11.14 20.33
CA GLU A 165 -2.75 11.95 19.71
C GLU A 165 -3.26 12.80 18.54
N ASP A 166 -2.56 13.90 18.26
CA ASP A 166 -2.73 14.73 17.07
C ASP A 166 -1.84 14.20 15.95
N VAL A 167 -2.46 13.76 14.85
CA VAL A 167 -1.78 13.07 13.76
C VAL A 167 -1.75 13.95 12.51
N LEU A 168 -0.55 14.15 11.94
CA LEU A 168 -0.37 14.75 10.63
C LEU A 168 0.01 13.69 9.60
N ILE A 169 -0.75 13.61 8.52
CA ILE A 169 -0.48 12.74 7.37
C ILE A 169 -0.13 13.62 6.17
N THR A 170 1.05 13.42 5.57
CA THR A 170 1.43 14.11 4.33
C THR A 170 1.25 13.18 3.14
N GLY A 171 0.51 13.66 2.12
CA GLY A 171 0.16 12.88 0.93
C GLY A 171 -1.19 12.15 1.06
N ALA A 172 -2.20 12.63 0.33
CA ALA A 172 -3.51 12.01 0.19
C ALA A 172 -3.55 11.00 -0.99
N GLY A 173 -2.50 10.20 -1.17
CA GLY A 173 -2.56 8.99 -1.99
C GLY A 173 -3.45 7.93 -1.32
N PRO A 174 -3.80 6.84 -2.02
CA PRO A 174 -4.66 5.80 -1.44
C PRO A 174 -4.18 5.28 -0.07
N ILE A 175 -2.87 5.15 0.14
CA ILE A 175 -2.27 4.70 1.41
C ILE A 175 -2.51 5.75 2.50
N GLY A 176 -2.24 7.04 2.23
CA GLY A 176 -2.47 8.12 3.20
C GLY A 176 -3.94 8.28 3.57
N ILE A 177 -4.85 8.14 2.61
CA ILE A 177 -6.30 8.19 2.85
C ILE A 177 -6.75 7.00 3.73
N MET A 178 -6.24 5.78 3.50
CA MET A 178 -6.52 4.63 4.37
C MET A 178 -5.92 4.82 5.77
N ALA A 179 -4.75 5.47 5.89
CA ALA A 179 -4.17 5.79 7.20
C ALA A 179 -5.04 6.77 7.99
N VAL A 180 -5.77 7.68 7.34
CA VAL A 180 -6.79 8.54 8.00
C VAL A 180 -7.83 7.66 8.70
N ALA A 181 -8.41 6.71 7.97
CA ALA A 181 -9.44 5.82 8.53
C ALA A 181 -8.89 4.98 9.71
N ILE A 182 -7.66 4.47 9.58
CA ILE A 182 -7.00 3.73 10.66
C ILE A 182 -6.81 4.62 11.88
N ALA A 183 -6.23 5.83 11.72
CA ALA A 183 -5.97 6.74 12.82
C ALA A 183 -7.26 7.13 13.55
N ARG A 184 -8.35 7.37 12.82
CA ARG A 184 -9.67 7.62 13.41
C ARG A 184 -10.21 6.40 14.15
N HIS A 185 -10.10 5.22 13.56
CA HIS A 185 -10.59 3.96 14.13
C HIS A 185 -9.92 3.63 15.46
N VAL A 186 -8.60 3.85 15.55
CA VAL A 186 -7.82 3.55 16.77
C VAL A 186 -7.89 4.65 17.83
N GLY A 187 -8.56 5.79 17.57
CA GLY A 187 -8.84 6.80 18.59
C GLY A 187 -7.91 8.02 18.60
N ALA A 188 -7.30 8.38 17.47
CA ALA A 188 -6.59 9.67 17.37
C ALA A 188 -7.52 10.86 17.64
N ARG A 189 -7.00 11.88 18.33
CA ARG A 189 -7.77 13.10 18.68
C ARG A 189 -8.08 13.90 17.43
N HIS A 190 -7.07 14.35 16.71
CA HIS A 190 -7.22 14.99 15.42
C HIS A 190 -6.40 14.27 14.36
N VAL A 191 -6.96 14.14 13.17
CA VAL A 191 -6.27 13.59 11.99
C VAL A 191 -6.30 14.65 10.90
N VAL A 192 -5.15 15.25 10.65
CA VAL A 192 -4.95 16.23 9.58
C VAL A 192 -4.21 15.57 8.43
N ILE A 193 -4.72 15.71 7.21
CA ILE A 193 -4.05 15.22 6.00
C ILE A 193 -3.81 16.36 5.01
N THR A 194 -2.67 16.34 4.34
CA THR A 194 -2.26 17.35 3.37
C THR A 194 -2.03 16.76 1.98
N ASP A 195 -2.42 17.50 0.96
CA ASP A 195 -2.10 17.20 -0.44
C ASP A 195 -2.23 18.50 -1.27
N VAL A 196 -1.96 18.40 -2.57
CA VAL A 196 -2.24 19.43 -3.58
C VAL A 196 -3.45 19.08 -4.46
N ASN A 197 -3.97 17.87 -4.36
CA ASN A 197 -5.06 17.33 -5.18
C ASN A 197 -6.39 17.35 -4.41
N ASP A 198 -7.31 18.23 -4.81
CA ASP A 198 -8.59 18.40 -4.14
C ASP A 198 -9.50 17.17 -4.18
N TYR A 199 -9.48 16.39 -5.27
CA TYR A 199 -10.25 15.15 -5.37
C TYR A 199 -9.84 14.15 -4.27
N ARG A 200 -8.54 13.99 -4.07
CA ARG A 200 -7.99 13.09 -3.04
C ARG A 200 -8.27 13.60 -1.62
N LEU A 201 -8.20 14.92 -1.42
CA LEU A 201 -8.56 15.54 -0.15
C LEU A 201 -10.04 15.33 0.19
N GLU A 202 -10.93 15.36 -0.82
CA GLU A 202 -12.34 15.05 -0.60
C GLU A 202 -12.56 13.59 -0.19
N LEU A 203 -11.83 12.64 -0.81
CA LEU A 203 -11.84 11.25 -0.35
C LEU A 203 -11.35 11.11 1.10
N ALA A 204 -10.29 11.85 1.47
CA ALA A 204 -9.79 11.84 2.85
C ALA A 204 -10.82 12.37 3.86
N ARG A 205 -11.61 13.41 3.49
CA ARG A 205 -12.73 13.89 4.34
C ARG A 205 -13.78 12.78 4.53
N LYS A 206 -14.15 12.07 3.47
CA LYS A 206 -15.09 10.93 3.54
C LYS A 206 -14.57 9.80 4.43
N MET A 207 -13.25 9.63 4.51
CA MET A 207 -12.59 8.64 5.37
C MET A 207 -12.39 9.13 6.82
N GLY A 208 -12.89 10.32 7.17
CA GLY A 208 -12.93 10.81 8.55
C GLY A 208 -11.79 11.75 8.95
N ALA A 209 -11.06 12.34 8.01
CA ALA A 209 -10.07 13.37 8.33
C ALA A 209 -10.73 14.54 9.09
N THR A 210 -10.13 14.96 10.21
CA THR A 210 -10.57 16.17 10.95
C THR A 210 -10.39 17.41 10.09
N ARG A 211 -9.27 17.48 9.37
CA ARG A 211 -8.98 18.48 8.34
C ARG A 211 -8.26 17.81 7.18
N ALA A 212 -8.65 18.15 5.95
CA ALA A 212 -7.96 17.77 4.73
C ALA A 212 -7.66 19.06 3.98
N ILE A 213 -6.39 19.45 3.95
CA ILE A 213 -5.93 20.77 3.52
C ILE A 213 -5.10 20.70 2.24
N ASN A 214 -5.40 21.63 1.34
CA ASN A 214 -4.60 21.86 0.16
C ASN A 214 -3.49 22.87 0.48
N VAL A 215 -2.25 22.37 0.62
CA VAL A 215 -1.08 23.17 1.05
C VAL A 215 -0.66 24.25 0.05
N THR A 216 -1.27 24.32 -1.13
CA THR A 216 -1.07 25.43 -2.07
C THR A 216 -1.90 26.65 -1.72
N ARG A 217 -2.91 26.50 -0.85
CA ARG A 217 -3.90 27.56 -0.51
C ARG A 217 -4.10 27.73 0.99
N GLU A 218 -3.80 26.71 1.77
CA GLU A 218 -4.07 26.68 3.21
C GLU A 218 -2.78 26.44 4.00
N SER A 219 -2.71 27.02 5.20
CA SER A 219 -1.56 26.94 6.10
C SER A 219 -1.75 25.86 7.16
N LEU A 220 -0.71 25.03 7.40
CA LEU A 220 -0.67 24.11 8.53
C LEU A 220 -0.73 24.86 9.87
N ASP A 221 -0.06 26.01 9.98
CA ASP A 221 -0.03 26.82 11.20
C ASP A 221 -1.43 27.35 11.57
N ASP A 222 -2.20 27.82 10.58
CA ASP A 222 -3.57 28.28 10.81
C ASP A 222 -4.51 27.12 11.13
N THR A 223 -4.26 25.94 10.52
CA THR A 223 -5.00 24.71 10.83
C THR A 223 -4.75 24.28 12.28
N MET A 224 -3.50 24.24 12.74
CA MET A 224 -3.16 23.92 14.13
C MET A 224 -3.85 24.91 15.11
N LYS A 225 -3.77 26.21 14.84
CA LYS A 225 -4.46 27.23 15.66
C LYS A 225 -5.97 27.00 15.71
N SER A 226 -6.61 26.69 14.57
CA SER A 226 -8.05 26.44 14.50
C SER A 226 -8.50 25.20 15.28
N LEU A 227 -7.60 24.23 15.48
CA LEU A 227 -7.81 23.00 16.25
C LEU A 227 -7.36 23.14 17.72
N GLY A 228 -6.87 24.32 18.13
CA GLY A 228 -6.37 24.56 19.49
C GLY A 228 -5.06 23.86 19.82
N MET A 229 -4.31 23.44 18.80
CA MET A 229 -2.97 22.86 18.98
C MET A 229 -1.96 23.97 19.28
N VAL A 230 -1.31 23.90 20.44
CA VAL A 230 -0.34 24.92 20.88
C VAL A 230 1.09 24.49 20.52
N GLU A 231 1.39 23.19 20.60
CA GLU A 231 2.76 22.66 20.54
C GLU A 231 3.10 21.93 19.24
N GLY A 232 2.10 21.57 18.44
CA GLY A 232 2.27 20.83 17.17
C GLY A 232 1.65 19.45 17.19
N PHE A 233 2.03 18.61 16.21
CA PHE A 233 1.54 17.25 16.06
C PHE A 233 2.40 16.24 16.84
N ASP A 234 1.76 15.26 17.47
CA ASP A 234 2.40 14.19 18.23
C ASP A 234 2.99 13.12 17.30
N VAL A 235 2.24 12.75 16.27
CA VAL A 235 2.66 11.74 15.31
C VAL A 235 2.54 12.24 13.87
N GLY A 236 3.63 12.12 13.13
CA GLY A 236 3.70 12.41 11.70
C GLY A 236 3.78 11.14 10.86
N LEU A 237 2.93 11.03 9.84
CA LEU A 237 2.96 9.93 8.87
C LEU A 237 3.31 10.50 7.49
N GLU A 238 4.58 10.39 7.10
CA GLU A 238 5.05 10.87 5.80
C GLU A 238 4.79 9.81 4.74
N MET A 239 3.84 10.11 3.84
CA MET A 239 3.37 9.18 2.80
C MET A 239 3.39 9.80 1.39
N SER A 240 3.94 11.00 1.25
CA SER A 240 4.00 11.71 -0.02
C SER A 240 5.28 11.46 -0.81
N GLY A 241 6.39 11.20 -0.12
CA GLY A 241 7.72 11.21 -0.70
C GLY A 241 8.17 12.60 -1.19
N ASN A 242 7.42 13.66 -0.85
CA ASN A 242 7.74 15.01 -1.29
C ASN A 242 8.67 15.70 -0.28
N PRO A 243 9.87 16.18 -0.70
CA PRO A 243 10.82 16.81 0.21
C PRO A 243 10.29 18.04 0.95
N ARG A 244 9.41 18.83 0.32
CA ARG A 244 8.79 19.99 0.96
C ARG A 244 7.79 19.55 2.02
N ALA A 245 6.92 18.60 1.70
CA ALA A 245 5.94 18.06 2.65
C ALA A 245 6.64 17.45 3.88
N PHE A 246 7.77 16.75 3.68
CA PHE A 246 8.55 16.20 4.78
C PHE A 246 9.15 17.30 5.67
N ARG A 247 9.71 18.39 5.10
CA ARG A 247 10.20 19.53 5.89
C ARG A 247 9.08 20.22 6.66
N ASP A 248 7.93 20.45 6.03
CA ASP A 248 6.78 21.04 6.67
C ASP A 248 6.25 20.15 7.83
N LEU A 249 6.27 18.82 7.64
CA LEU A 249 5.94 17.88 8.71
C LEU A 249 6.91 18.02 9.90
N LEU A 250 8.23 17.94 9.68
CA LEU A 250 9.23 18.07 10.77
C LEU A 250 9.07 19.39 11.52
N ARG A 251 8.83 20.50 10.81
CA ARG A 251 8.63 21.81 11.39
C ARG A 251 7.42 21.87 12.31
N THR A 252 6.34 21.15 11.99
CA THR A 252 5.08 21.20 12.72
C THR A 252 4.92 20.13 13.81
N MET A 253 5.92 19.26 13.97
CA MET A 253 5.95 18.30 15.10
C MET A 253 6.21 18.99 16.42
N HIS A 254 5.57 18.50 17.48
CA HIS A 254 5.90 18.90 18.84
C HIS A 254 7.21 18.28 19.32
N HIS A 255 7.76 18.79 20.45
CA HIS A 255 8.96 18.24 21.09
C HIS A 255 8.67 16.83 21.64
N GLY A 256 9.50 15.85 21.26
CA GLY A 256 9.29 14.42 21.59
C GLY A 256 8.41 13.67 20.59
N GLY A 257 7.94 14.33 19.52
CA GLY A 257 7.08 13.72 18.52
C GLY A 257 7.74 12.58 17.75
N SER A 258 6.91 11.78 17.09
CA SER A 258 7.34 10.58 16.34
C SER A 258 6.92 10.64 14.88
N VAL A 259 7.80 10.23 13.97
CA VAL A 259 7.57 10.26 12.51
C VAL A 259 7.76 8.90 11.90
N ALA A 260 6.72 8.37 11.24
CA ALA A 260 6.80 7.20 10.39
C ALA A 260 6.97 7.62 8.92
N LEU A 261 8.08 7.22 8.31
CA LEU A 261 8.49 7.63 6.97
C LEU A 261 8.29 6.46 5.99
N LEU A 262 7.24 6.52 5.18
CA LEU A 262 6.90 5.54 4.15
C LEU A 262 7.14 6.09 2.74
N GLY A 263 6.89 7.37 2.51
CA GLY A 263 7.05 8.00 1.21
C GLY A 263 8.50 7.91 0.74
N ILE A 264 8.69 7.58 -0.53
CA ILE A 264 10.03 7.45 -1.14
C ILE A 264 10.31 8.75 -1.90
N PRO A 265 11.25 9.59 -1.42
CA PRO A 265 11.62 10.79 -2.15
C PRO A 265 12.35 10.43 -3.45
N PRO A 266 12.22 11.26 -4.52
CA PRO A 266 12.81 10.97 -5.82
C PRO A 266 14.34 11.04 -5.81
N ASP A 267 14.91 11.85 -4.94
CA ASP A 267 16.35 12.13 -4.84
C ASP A 267 16.77 12.35 -3.39
N GLU A 268 18.05 12.66 -3.17
CA GLU A 268 18.55 13.08 -1.87
C GLU A 268 17.77 14.29 -1.35
N THR A 269 17.32 14.20 -0.10
CA THR A 269 16.50 15.23 0.54
C THR A 269 17.27 15.87 1.68
N ALA A 270 17.61 17.14 1.53
CA ALA A 270 18.14 17.95 2.62
C ALA A 270 17.04 18.34 3.59
N ILE A 271 17.29 18.17 4.90
CA ILE A 271 16.43 18.61 6.00
C ILE A 271 17.23 19.45 6.99
N ASP A 272 16.54 20.27 7.79
CA ASP A 272 17.17 20.92 8.94
C ASP A 272 17.24 19.92 10.11
N TRP A 273 18.43 19.44 10.38
CA TRP A 273 18.69 18.50 11.48
C TRP A 273 18.45 19.12 12.86
N ASN A 274 18.43 20.44 12.99
CA ASN A 274 18.08 21.11 14.25
C ASN A 274 16.62 20.82 14.63
N GLU A 275 15.72 20.75 13.65
CA GLU A 275 14.31 20.35 13.91
C GLU A 275 14.22 18.94 14.52
N VAL A 276 15.06 18.02 14.09
CA VAL A 276 15.09 16.66 14.63
C VAL A 276 15.75 16.61 16.00
N ILE A 277 16.92 17.26 16.14
CA ILE A 277 17.76 17.16 17.34
C ILE A 277 17.14 17.93 18.51
N PHE A 278 16.78 19.19 18.32
CA PHE A 278 16.28 20.02 19.42
C PHE A 278 14.85 19.68 19.83
N LYS A 279 14.06 19.11 18.92
CA LYS A 279 12.74 18.57 19.27
C LYS A 279 12.82 17.13 19.81
N GLY A 280 13.95 16.45 19.72
CA GLY A 280 14.08 15.06 20.16
C GLY A 280 13.17 14.10 19.38
N LEU A 281 13.01 14.31 18.08
CA LEU A 281 12.10 13.51 17.24
C LEU A 281 12.61 12.08 17.04
N VAL A 282 11.68 11.14 17.04
CA VAL A 282 11.93 9.76 16.62
C VAL A 282 11.48 9.60 15.16
N ILE A 283 12.40 9.26 14.26
CA ILE A 283 12.10 8.98 12.85
C ILE A 283 12.29 7.49 12.58
N LYS A 284 11.22 6.82 12.14
CA LYS A 284 11.21 5.39 11.80
C LYS A 284 10.92 5.20 10.32
N GLY A 285 11.85 4.58 9.59
CA GLY A 285 11.60 4.14 8.21
C GLY A 285 10.66 2.94 8.18
N ILE A 286 9.68 2.96 7.29
CA ILE A 286 8.69 1.91 7.12
C ILE A 286 8.93 1.21 5.79
N TYR A 287 9.02 -0.12 5.81
CA TYR A 287 9.15 -0.93 4.60
C TYR A 287 8.12 -2.06 4.59
N GLY A 288 7.22 -1.99 3.64
CA GLY A 288 6.17 -3.00 3.43
C GLY A 288 5.29 -3.23 4.66
N ARG A 289 5.03 -4.49 4.96
CA ARG A 289 4.13 -4.97 6.03
C ARG A 289 4.87 -5.99 6.88
N GLU A 290 4.70 -5.93 8.19
CA GLU A 290 5.23 -6.98 9.07
C GLU A 290 4.49 -8.29 8.81
N MET A 291 5.24 -9.33 8.42
CA MET A 291 4.69 -10.65 8.07
C MET A 291 4.63 -11.55 9.32
N PHE A 292 3.42 -11.93 9.82
CA PHE A 292 2.09 -11.53 9.29
C PHE A 292 1.33 -10.68 10.31
N GLU A 293 1.99 -10.09 11.28
CA GLU A 293 1.37 -9.27 12.33
C GLU A 293 0.46 -8.17 11.73
N THR A 294 0.94 -7.45 10.70
CA THR A 294 0.15 -6.41 10.04
C THR A 294 -1.10 -7.01 9.38
N TRP A 295 -1.01 -8.20 8.79
CA TRP A 295 -2.13 -8.86 8.12
C TRP A 295 -3.25 -9.21 9.10
N TYR A 296 -2.91 -9.75 10.28
CA TYR A 296 -3.89 -10.03 11.32
C TYR A 296 -4.51 -8.76 11.89
N LYS A 297 -3.74 -7.68 12.08
CA LYS A 297 -4.25 -6.38 12.51
C LYS A 297 -5.24 -5.80 11.50
N MET A 298 -4.93 -5.86 10.20
CA MET A 298 -5.86 -5.45 9.13
C MET A 298 -7.19 -6.19 9.21
N ALA A 299 -7.13 -7.52 9.27
CA ALA A 299 -8.33 -8.36 9.35
C ALA A 299 -9.16 -8.03 10.60
N ALA A 300 -8.51 -7.87 11.75
CA ALA A 300 -9.18 -7.53 13.01
C ALA A 300 -9.86 -6.14 12.95
N MET A 301 -9.19 -5.13 12.38
CA MET A 301 -9.78 -3.79 12.24
C MET A 301 -11.00 -3.80 11.31
N LEU A 302 -10.93 -4.51 10.16
CA LEU A 302 -12.08 -4.67 9.27
C LEU A 302 -13.24 -5.37 9.96
N GLN A 303 -12.97 -6.42 10.74
CA GLN A 303 -13.99 -7.14 11.53
C GLN A 303 -14.58 -6.30 12.66
N SER A 304 -13.82 -5.37 13.22
CA SER A 304 -14.27 -4.44 14.27
C SER A 304 -14.95 -3.19 13.74
N GLY A 305 -15.22 -3.12 12.43
CA GLY A 305 -16.03 -2.08 11.82
C GLY A 305 -15.28 -0.97 11.11
N LEU A 306 -13.95 -1.11 10.92
CA LEU A 306 -13.22 -0.19 10.03
C LEU A 306 -13.71 -0.37 8.59
N ASP A 307 -14.23 0.69 7.98
CA ASP A 307 -14.62 0.71 6.57
C ASP A 307 -13.60 1.48 5.72
N ILE A 308 -12.95 0.77 4.81
CA ILE A 308 -12.04 1.35 3.81
C ILE A 308 -12.62 1.31 2.39
N SER A 309 -13.87 0.85 2.23
CA SER A 309 -14.49 0.70 0.91
C SER A 309 -14.60 1.99 0.10
N PRO A 310 -14.77 3.20 0.71
CA PRO A 310 -14.86 4.43 -0.07
C PRO A 310 -13.58 4.79 -0.85
N ILE A 311 -12.44 4.16 -0.52
CA ILE A 311 -11.19 4.36 -1.30
C ILE A 311 -11.27 3.72 -2.68
N ILE A 312 -12.15 2.74 -2.91
CA ILE A 312 -12.33 2.05 -4.20
C ILE A 312 -13.27 2.91 -5.05
N THR A 313 -12.69 3.68 -5.93
CA THR A 313 -13.44 4.67 -6.73
C THR A 313 -13.81 4.19 -8.12
N HIS A 314 -13.07 3.25 -8.69
CA HIS A 314 -13.28 2.77 -10.05
C HIS A 314 -13.15 1.25 -10.12
N ARG A 315 -13.97 0.65 -10.99
CA ARG A 315 -14.02 -0.78 -11.29
C ARG A 315 -14.11 -0.97 -12.78
N TYR A 316 -13.22 -1.78 -13.33
CA TYR A 316 -13.18 -2.08 -14.76
C TYR A 316 -13.11 -3.59 -14.97
N PRO A 317 -13.79 -4.16 -15.97
CA PRO A 317 -13.48 -5.50 -16.43
C PRO A 317 -12.07 -5.53 -17.01
N LEU A 318 -11.45 -6.72 -17.04
CA LEU A 318 -10.10 -6.87 -17.59
C LEU A 318 -9.94 -6.29 -18.99
N SER A 319 -10.98 -6.37 -19.84
CA SER A 319 -10.97 -5.83 -21.20
C SER A 319 -10.74 -4.32 -21.27
N GLU A 320 -11.05 -3.61 -20.18
CA GLU A 320 -10.94 -2.14 -20.06
C GLU A 320 -9.77 -1.74 -19.13
N PHE A 321 -8.75 -2.58 -18.99
CA PHE A 321 -7.62 -2.29 -18.09
C PHE A 321 -6.91 -0.97 -18.40
N ARG A 322 -6.87 -0.57 -19.70
CA ARG A 322 -6.22 0.67 -20.13
C ARG A 322 -6.90 1.89 -19.54
N GLU A 323 -8.23 1.91 -19.53
CA GLU A 323 -9.05 2.96 -18.90
C GLU A 323 -8.73 3.05 -17.39
N GLY A 324 -8.52 1.91 -16.73
CA GLY A 324 -8.08 1.85 -15.34
C GLY A 324 -6.71 2.53 -15.12
N PHE A 325 -5.74 2.29 -15.99
CA PHE A 325 -4.44 2.97 -15.95
C PHE A 325 -4.56 4.46 -16.26
N GLU A 326 -5.38 4.85 -17.22
CA GLU A 326 -5.56 6.26 -17.60
C GLU A 326 -6.25 7.08 -16.51
N VAL A 327 -7.30 6.54 -15.87
CA VAL A 327 -7.95 7.25 -14.75
C VAL A 327 -6.99 7.40 -13.57
N MET A 328 -6.16 6.40 -13.30
CA MET A 328 -5.15 6.52 -12.26
C MET A 328 -4.09 7.58 -12.62
N ARG A 329 -3.66 7.65 -13.88
CA ARG A 329 -2.73 8.66 -14.40
C ARG A 329 -3.28 10.08 -14.27
N SER A 330 -4.59 10.26 -14.41
CA SER A 330 -5.25 11.57 -14.27
C SER A 330 -5.20 12.13 -12.85
N GLY A 331 -4.90 11.31 -11.83
CA GLY A 331 -4.98 11.67 -10.43
C GLY A 331 -6.40 11.78 -9.86
N GLN A 332 -7.42 11.46 -10.66
CA GLN A 332 -8.85 11.52 -10.27
C GLN A 332 -9.35 10.14 -9.81
N SER A 333 -8.53 9.44 -9.03
CA SER A 333 -8.87 8.13 -8.48
C SER A 333 -8.32 7.92 -7.07
N GLY A 334 -9.03 7.08 -6.31
CA GLY A 334 -8.49 6.31 -5.21
C GLY A 334 -7.92 4.99 -5.73
N LYS A 335 -8.41 3.85 -5.21
CA LYS A 335 -8.06 2.53 -5.74
C LYS A 335 -8.91 2.19 -6.98
N VAL A 336 -8.26 1.58 -7.95
CA VAL A 336 -8.84 1.12 -9.21
C VAL A 336 -8.76 -0.41 -9.23
N ILE A 337 -9.92 -1.06 -9.34
CA ILE A 337 -10.05 -2.53 -9.35
C ILE A 337 -10.19 -3.02 -10.80
N LEU A 338 -9.49 -4.11 -11.13
CA LEU A 338 -9.70 -4.89 -12.34
C LEU A 338 -10.40 -6.20 -12.00
N ASP A 339 -11.52 -6.48 -12.67
CA ASP A 339 -12.30 -7.71 -12.50
C ASP A 339 -11.83 -8.76 -13.51
N TRP A 340 -11.36 -9.91 -13.01
CA TRP A 340 -10.88 -11.03 -13.80
C TRP A 340 -11.95 -12.10 -14.06
N ALA A 341 -13.08 -12.00 -13.36
CA ALA A 341 -14.21 -12.92 -13.49
C ALA A 341 -15.31 -12.39 -14.43
N ALA A 342 -15.18 -11.15 -14.92
CA ALA A 342 -16.14 -10.50 -15.81
C ALA A 342 -15.84 -10.74 -17.29
#